data_3f1b6903e018d1cb54c36a97a96a8aac
#
_entry.id   3f1b6903e018d1cb54c36a97a96a8aac
#
_cell.length_a   1.000
_cell.length_b   1.000
_cell.length_c   1.000
_cell.angle_alpha   90.00
_cell.angle_beta   90.00
_cell.angle_gamma   90.00
#
_symmetry.space_group_name_H-M   'P 1'
#
loop_
_entity.id
_entity.type
_entity.pdbx_description
1 polymer ?
#
loop_
_entity_poly.entity_id
_entity_poly.type
_entity_poly.pdbx_seq_one_letter_code
_entity_poly.pdbx_strand_id
1 'polypeptide(L)'
;MSKFVAQFSTKGISFLRFYHMKITIIAGARPNFIKIAPIIHAIQKVQNEGKNIAYRLVHTGQHYDQKMSETFFEELDIPQPDINLGCGGGTQAEQTAHIMIAFEKELESHPCDLVLVVGDVTSTMACSIVAKKLNTKVAHVEAGIRSWDLTMPEEINRMVTDALADVFFTTSEVANTNLLNLGAKPEQIHYVGNVMIDTLKANYSKFRKPDFYDSLKLQEQQYIVLTLHRPANVDEAEKLTMTMHEITNNVHGLPIIFPIHPRTAKVFDELGISAPHLYIVDPLGYLEFNYLVRHCKAVITDSGGITEETTVMGIPCLTLRDNTERPETCTIGTNELIGTNPKEIKPALDKLFSGNWKKGGIPKLWDGHTAERIITVLLDETSELA
;
A
#
# COMPACT_ATOMS: atom_id res chain seq x y z
N MET A 1 8.67 -38.51 73.55
CA MET A 1 8.70 -37.15 73.06
C MET A 1 8.97 -37.18 71.56
N SER A 2 7.91 -37.12 70.78
CA SER A 2 7.91 -37.21 69.31
C SER A 2 7.92 -35.81 68.76
N LYS A 3 8.99 -35.45 67.95
CA LYS A 3 9.02 -34.18 67.20
C LYS A 3 8.33 -34.34 65.87
N PHE A 4 7.23 -33.66 65.70
CA PHE A 4 6.56 -33.46 64.40
C PHE A 4 7.41 -32.45 63.60
N VAL A 5 7.94 -32.87 62.45
CA VAL A 5 8.54 -31.98 61.47
C VAL A 5 7.45 -31.68 60.42
N ALA A 6 6.99 -30.44 60.39
CA ALA A 6 6.08 -29.97 59.34
C ALA A 6 6.89 -29.70 58.07
N GLN A 7 6.61 -30.47 57.02
CA GLN A 7 7.05 -30.18 55.64
C GLN A 7 6.19 -29.05 55.06
N PHE A 8 6.73 -27.88 54.89
CA PHE A 8 6.13 -26.82 54.05
C PHE A 8 6.46 -27.10 52.59
N SER A 9 5.46 -27.55 51.86
CA SER A 9 5.50 -27.62 50.40
C SER A 9 5.36 -26.19 49.86
N THR A 10 6.44 -25.63 49.36
CA THR A 10 6.42 -24.41 48.51
C THR A 10 5.85 -24.78 47.15
N LYS A 11 4.54 -24.67 46.97
CA LYS A 11 3.94 -24.61 45.64
C LYS A 11 4.47 -23.35 44.99
N GLY A 12 5.33 -23.51 43.99
CA GLY A 12 5.80 -22.44 43.13
C GLY A 12 4.63 -21.72 42.48
N ILE A 13 4.42 -20.47 42.85
CA ILE A 13 3.58 -19.55 42.09
C ILE A 13 4.34 -19.30 40.81
N SER A 14 3.95 -19.97 39.74
CA SER A 14 4.35 -19.63 38.39
C SER A 14 3.81 -18.23 38.11
N PHE A 15 4.62 -17.22 38.18
CA PHE A 15 4.34 -15.92 37.60
C PHE A 15 4.34 -16.11 36.10
N LEU A 16 3.15 -16.30 35.51
CA LEU A 16 2.95 -16.10 34.08
C LEU A 16 3.39 -14.65 33.82
N ARG A 17 4.61 -14.47 33.31
CA ARG A 17 5.03 -13.21 32.73
C ARG A 17 4.14 -12.99 31.52
N PHE A 18 3.13 -12.15 31.66
CA PHE A 18 2.40 -11.65 30.51
C PHE A 18 3.40 -10.86 29.66
N TYR A 19 3.90 -11.49 28.61
CA TYR A 19 4.80 -10.82 27.67
C TYR A 19 4.04 -9.69 26.99
N HIS A 20 4.59 -8.48 27.03
CA HIS A 20 4.01 -7.29 26.42
C HIS A 20 4.72 -7.02 25.10
N MET A 21 4.11 -7.37 23.98
CA MET A 21 4.68 -7.16 22.66
C MET A 21 4.69 -5.67 22.31
N LYS A 22 5.86 -5.13 22.01
CA LYS A 22 6.06 -3.76 21.54
C LYS A 22 6.41 -3.76 20.07
N ILE A 23 5.61 -3.08 19.24
CA ILE A 23 5.79 -2.98 17.81
C ILE A 23 6.09 -1.54 17.42
N THR A 24 7.13 -1.31 16.62
CA THR A 24 7.33 -0.02 15.93
C THR A 24 6.83 -0.13 14.51
N ILE A 25 5.80 0.64 14.17
CA ILE A 25 5.18 0.68 12.83
C ILE A 25 5.80 1.84 12.06
N ILE A 26 6.31 1.55 10.86
CA ILE A 26 6.98 2.53 10.01
C ILE A 26 6.05 2.99 8.89
N ALA A 27 5.92 4.32 8.73
CA ALA A 27 5.28 4.95 7.59
C ALA A 27 6.19 6.04 7.01
N GLY A 28 6.35 6.05 5.68
CA GLY A 28 7.25 7.02 5.01
C GLY A 28 6.54 7.87 3.96
N ALA A 29 5.49 7.34 3.36
CA ALA A 29 4.77 7.96 2.26
C ALA A 29 3.27 7.71 2.38
N ARG A 30 2.47 8.49 1.64
CA ARG A 30 1.00 8.38 1.66
C ARG A 30 0.46 6.96 1.48
N PRO A 31 0.95 6.14 0.53
CA PRO A 31 0.48 4.77 0.39
C PRO A 31 0.67 3.91 1.64
N ASN A 32 1.68 4.22 2.48
CA ASN A 32 1.88 3.48 3.72
C ASN A 32 0.73 3.72 4.71
N PHE A 33 0.17 4.94 4.80
CA PHE A 33 -0.93 5.23 5.73
C PHE A 33 -2.16 4.40 5.41
N ILE A 34 -2.49 4.22 4.12
CA ILE A 34 -3.59 3.35 3.68
C ILE A 34 -3.34 1.91 4.14
N LYS A 35 -2.10 1.43 4.10
CA LYS A 35 -1.71 0.06 4.46
C LYS A 35 -1.66 -0.18 5.96
N ILE A 36 -1.20 0.80 6.75
CA ILE A 36 -1.08 0.65 8.20
C ILE A 36 -2.38 0.92 8.96
N ALA A 37 -3.31 1.67 8.40
CA ALA A 37 -4.57 2.01 9.06
C ALA A 37 -5.32 0.78 9.58
N PRO A 38 -5.61 -0.26 8.78
CA PRO A 38 -6.31 -1.44 9.26
C PRO A 38 -5.49 -2.22 10.31
N ILE A 39 -4.15 -2.19 10.21
CA ILE A 39 -3.27 -2.85 11.20
C ILE A 39 -3.38 -2.14 12.55
N ILE A 40 -3.33 -0.81 12.57
CA ILE A 40 -3.51 -0.01 13.79
C ILE A 40 -4.88 -0.28 14.40
N HIS A 41 -5.95 -0.26 13.61
CA HIS A 41 -7.30 -0.55 14.10
C HIS A 41 -7.41 -1.97 14.67
N ALA A 42 -6.78 -2.97 14.04
CA ALA A 42 -6.76 -4.34 14.54
C ALA A 42 -5.98 -4.44 15.86
N ILE A 43 -4.85 -3.73 16.02
CA ILE A 43 -4.12 -3.66 17.29
C ILE A 43 -5.00 -3.03 18.38
N GLN A 44 -5.61 -1.89 18.11
CA GLN A 44 -6.50 -1.20 19.06
C GLN A 44 -7.68 -2.07 19.49
N LYS A 45 -8.25 -2.83 18.55
CA LYS A 45 -9.33 -3.79 18.83
C LYS A 45 -8.88 -4.85 19.86
N VAL A 46 -7.75 -5.51 19.63
CA VAL A 46 -7.26 -6.56 20.55
C VAL A 46 -6.75 -5.98 21.87
N GLN A 47 -6.24 -4.73 21.89
CA GLN A 47 -5.94 -4.00 23.13
C GLN A 47 -7.19 -3.82 24.00
N ASN A 48 -8.31 -3.41 23.38
CA ASN A 48 -9.62 -3.27 24.06
C ASN A 48 -10.15 -4.62 24.57
N GLU A 49 -9.75 -5.74 23.98
CA GLU A 49 -10.04 -7.10 24.42
C GLU A 49 -9.06 -7.58 25.52
N GLY A 50 -8.14 -6.73 25.97
CA GLY A 50 -7.19 -7.02 27.06
C GLY A 50 -5.94 -7.78 26.61
N LYS A 51 -5.64 -7.85 25.31
CA LYS A 51 -4.38 -8.42 24.83
C LYS A 51 -3.22 -7.47 25.10
N ASN A 52 -2.07 -8.05 25.45
CA ASN A 52 -0.90 -7.30 25.90
C ASN A 52 0.04 -6.97 24.71
N ILE A 53 -0.39 -6.06 23.85
CA ILE A 53 0.32 -5.56 22.69
C ILE A 53 0.32 -4.03 22.70
N ALA A 54 1.44 -3.41 22.36
CA ALA A 54 1.54 -1.95 22.17
C ALA A 54 2.21 -1.65 20.84
N TYR A 55 1.89 -0.50 20.27
CA TYR A 55 2.59 -0.01 19.07
C TYR A 55 3.07 1.42 19.27
N ARG A 56 4.08 1.78 18.49
CA ARG A 56 4.59 3.12 18.30
C ARG A 56 4.62 3.42 16.81
N LEU A 57 4.00 4.51 16.39
CA LEU A 57 3.92 4.93 14.99
C LEU A 57 5.03 5.94 14.67
N VAL A 58 5.96 5.55 13.81
CA VAL A 58 7.07 6.38 13.35
C VAL A 58 6.84 6.81 11.90
N HIS A 59 6.67 8.12 11.68
CA HIS A 59 6.67 8.71 10.35
C HIS A 59 8.08 9.14 9.99
N THR A 60 8.66 8.60 8.91
CA THR A 60 10.03 8.99 8.52
C THR A 60 10.10 10.38 7.88
N GLY A 61 8.99 10.90 7.37
CA GLY A 61 8.95 12.18 6.66
C GLY A 61 9.43 12.10 5.21
N GLN A 62 9.58 10.89 4.64
CA GLN A 62 10.04 10.69 3.27
C GLN A 62 9.24 11.53 2.25
N HIS A 63 7.91 11.51 2.35
CA HIS A 63 7.01 12.39 1.62
C HIS A 63 6.13 13.11 2.63
N TYR A 64 6.43 14.38 2.87
CA TYR A 64 5.70 15.19 3.84
C TYR A 64 5.12 16.44 3.18
N ASP A 65 3.83 16.40 2.90
CA ASP A 65 2.98 17.56 2.71
C ASP A 65 2.00 17.59 3.89
N GLN A 66 2.13 18.60 4.75
CA GLN A 66 1.39 18.67 6.01
C GLN A 66 -0.12 18.60 5.81
N LYS A 67 -0.67 19.41 4.91
CA LYS A 67 -2.12 19.47 4.66
C LYS A 67 -2.67 18.15 4.12
N MET A 68 -1.96 17.53 3.20
CA MET A 68 -2.39 16.27 2.61
C MET A 68 -2.25 15.09 3.59
N SER A 69 -1.24 15.12 4.47
CA SER A 69 -1.07 14.09 5.50
C SER A 69 -2.16 14.17 6.58
N GLU A 70 -2.49 15.38 7.05
CA GLU A 70 -3.55 15.60 8.04
C GLU A 70 -4.91 15.07 7.54
N THR A 71 -5.27 15.35 6.29
CA THR A 71 -6.49 14.82 5.66
C THR A 71 -6.51 13.28 5.65
N PHE A 72 -5.37 12.63 5.38
CA PHE A 72 -5.29 11.16 5.41
C PHE A 72 -5.47 10.58 6.81
N PHE A 73 -4.89 11.21 7.84
CA PHE A 73 -5.09 10.77 9.22
C PHE A 73 -6.56 10.85 9.65
N GLU A 74 -7.24 11.94 9.26
CA GLU A 74 -8.67 12.13 9.55
C GLU A 74 -9.54 11.14 8.75
N GLU A 75 -9.33 11.02 7.42
CA GLU A 75 -10.14 10.15 6.57
C GLU A 75 -10.00 8.67 6.91
N LEU A 76 -8.81 8.23 7.35
CA LEU A 76 -8.51 6.84 7.70
C LEU A 76 -8.67 6.55 9.19
N ASP A 77 -9.02 7.54 10.01
CA ASP A 77 -9.21 7.42 11.46
C ASP A 77 -8.00 6.78 12.16
N ILE A 78 -6.80 7.28 11.84
CA ILE A 78 -5.55 6.83 12.46
C ILE A 78 -4.94 7.93 13.34
N PRO A 79 -4.28 7.57 14.45
CA PRO A 79 -3.66 8.55 15.33
C PRO A 79 -2.51 9.27 14.63
N GLN A 80 -2.20 10.48 15.13
CA GLN A 80 -0.98 11.17 14.74
C GLN A 80 0.24 10.31 15.07
N PRO A 81 1.31 10.35 14.25
CA PRO A 81 2.54 9.65 14.56
C PRO A 81 3.12 10.07 15.91
N ASP A 82 3.66 9.12 16.68
CA ASP A 82 4.39 9.41 17.91
C ASP A 82 5.62 10.28 17.64
N ILE A 83 6.21 10.14 16.46
CA ILE A 83 7.32 10.97 15.99
C ILE A 83 7.29 11.09 14.45
N ASN A 84 7.72 12.26 13.95
CA ASN A 84 8.08 12.49 12.55
C ASN A 84 9.59 12.79 12.49
N LEU A 85 10.34 11.95 11.76
CA LEU A 85 11.80 12.05 11.66
C LEU A 85 12.26 13.16 10.70
N GLY A 86 11.38 13.72 9.89
CA GLY A 86 11.68 14.84 9.00
C GLY A 86 12.67 14.55 7.87
N CYS A 87 12.77 13.30 7.40
CA CYS A 87 13.77 12.86 6.43
C CYS A 87 13.31 13.00 4.97
N GLY A 88 12.57 14.07 4.63
CA GLY A 88 12.14 14.34 3.25
C GLY A 88 13.20 15.03 2.39
N GLY A 89 13.08 14.86 1.06
CA GLY A 89 13.94 15.54 0.08
C GLY A 89 15.31 14.93 -0.14
N GLY A 90 16.12 15.55 -1.00
CA GLY A 90 17.44 15.06 -1.39
C GLY A 90 17.42 13.98 -2.46
N THR A 91 18.59 13.44 -2.78
CA THR A 91 18.77 12.29 -3.65
C THR A 91 18.31 11.00 -2.96
N GLN A 92 18.15 9.91 -3.70
CA GLN A 92 17.81 8.58 -3.13
C GLN A 92 18.81 8.16 -2.04
N ALA A 93 20.10 8.41 -2.27
CA ALA A 93 21.16 8.08 -1.31
C ALA A 93 21.09 8.93 -0.04
N GLU A 94 20.94 10.25 -0.19
CA GLU A 94 20.81 11.18 0.94
C GLU A 94 19.55 10.86 1.78
N GLN A 95 18.42 10.66 1.14
CA GLN A 95 17.18 10.30 1.82
C GLN A 95 17.32 8.99 2.59
N THR A 96 17.90 7.94 1.96
CA THR A 96 18.17 6.66 2.62
C THR A 96 19.05 6.84 3.85
N ALA A 97 20.16 7.58 3.71
CA ALA A 97 21.10 7.83 4.81
C ALA A 97 20.43 8.60 5.96
N HIS A 98 19.68 9.66 5.65
CA HIS A 98 18.97 10.45 6.66
C HIS A 98 17.96 9.61 7.43
N ILE A 99 17.18 8.78 6.75
CA ILE A 99 16.21 7.87 7.41
C ILE A 99 16.94 6.88 8.32
N MET A 100 18.03 6.26 7.85
CA MET A 100 18.80 5.31 8.66
C MET A 100 19.34 5.96 9.93
N ILE A 101 19.99 7.13 9.82
CA ILE A 101 20.60 7.84 10.96
C ILE A 101 19.54 8.29 11.98
N ALA A 102 18.39 8.80 11.49
CA ALA A 102 17.34 9.28 12.38
C ALA A 102 16.59 8.12 13.05
N PHE A 103 16.33 7.04 12.31
CA PHE A 103 15.64 5.88 12.85
C PHE A 103 16.49 5.07 13.82
N GLU A 104 17.81 5.00 13.65
CA GLU A 104 18.71 4.36 14.60
C GLU A 104 18.58 5.01 15.99
N LYS A 105 18.63 6.35 16.08
CA LYS A 105 18.44 7.10 17.32
C LYS A 105 17.07 6.88 17.94
N GLU A 106 16.05 6.81 17.11
CA GLU A 106 14.67 6.56 17.54
C GLU A 106 14.54 5.17 18.15
N LEU A 107 15.08 4.14 17.49
CA LEU A 107 14.98 2.75 17.93
C LEU A 107 15.84 2.48 19.18
N GLU A 108 17.00 3.14 19.33
CA GLU A 108 17.80 3.10 20.56
C GLU A 108 17.07 3.74 21.74
N SER A 109 16.37 4.87 21.50
CA SER A 109 15.63 5.58 22.54
C SER A 109 14.33 4.89 22.93
N HIS A 110 13.70 4.19 21.99
CA HIS A 110 12.42 3.47 22.14
C HIS A 110 12.54 2.05 21.62
N PRO A 111 13.24 1.15 22.36
CA PRO A 111 13.40 -0.24 21.94
C PRO A 111 12.06 -0.97 21.81
N CYS A 112 11.94 -1.83 20.81
CA CYS A 112 10.78 -2.66 20.54
C CYS A 112 11.18 -4.12 20.24
N ASP A 113 10.21 -5.01 20.25
CA ASP A 113 10.41 -6.43 19.94
C ASP A 113 10.40 -6.67 18.43
N LEU A 114 9.65 -5.83 17.71
CA LEU A 114 9.43 -5.97 16.27
C LEU A 114 9.29 -4.60 15.58
N VAL A 115 9.97 -4.42 14.48
CA VAL A 115 9.73 -3.33 13.53
C VAL A 115 8.85 -3.85 12.41
N LEU A 116 7.66 -3.27 12.24
CA LEU A 116 6.74 -3.61 11.18
C LEU A 116 6.86 -2.57 10.07
N VAL A 117 7.23 -3.03 8.89
CA VAL A 117 7.34 -2.21 7.67
C VAL A 117 6.30 -2.66 6.64
N VAL A 118 5.85 -1.71 5.80
CA VAL A 118 4.82 -2.00 4.79
C VAL A 118 5.24 -1.52 3.40
N GLY A 119 4.98 -2.32 2.38
CA GLY A 119 5.24 -1.99 0.98
C GLY A 119 6.73 -1.83 0.65
N ASP A 120 7.07 -0.83 -0.18
CA ASP A 120 8.33 -0.81 -0.93
C ASP A 120 9.02 0.57 -1.02
N VAL A 121 8.63 1.51 -0.17
CA VAL A 121 9.26 2.84 -0.15
C VAL A 121 10.65 2.80 0.48
N THR A 122 11.47 3.84 0.28
CA THR A 122 12.82 3.94 0.85
C THR A 122 12.83 3.71 2.36
N SER A 123 11.81 4.19 3.07
CA SER A 123 11.66 4.00 4.52
C SER A 123 11.54 2.54 4.92
N THR A 124 10.84 1.72 4.12
CA THR A 124 10.68 0.28 4.34
C THR A 124 12.04 -0.40 4.38
N MET A 125 12.87 -0.17 3.37
CA MET A 125 14.22 -0.71 3.28
C MET A 125 15.15 -0.16 4.37
N ALA A 126 15.23 1.16 4.51
CA ALA A 126 16.18 1.81 5.41
C ALA A 126 15.95 1.43 6.87
N CYS A 127 14.68 1.42 7.33
CA CYS A 127 14.35 1.02 8.70
C CYS A 127 14.57 -0.48 8.94
N SER A 128 14.37 -1.33 7.94
CA SER A 128 14.67 -2.77 8.05
C SER A 128 16.17 -3.02 8.24
N ILE A 129 17.03 -2.32 7.52
CA ILE A 129 18.50 -2.42 7.69
C ILE A 129 18.90 -2.03 9.12
N VAL A 130 18.39 -0.90 9.60
CA VAL A 130 18.70 -0.41 10.97
C VAL A 130 18.21 -1.38 12.03
N ALA A 131 16.95 -1.83 11.94
CA ALA A 131 16.37 -2.79 12.88
C ALA A 131 17.23 -4.06 12.99
N LYS A 132 17.64 -4.64 11.86
CA LYS A 132 18.49 -5.85 11.86
C LYS A 132 19.87 -5.60 12.43
N LYS A 133 20.47 -4.44 12.19
CA LYS A 133 21.78 -4.07 12.79
C LYS A 133 21.71 -3.89 14.31
N LEU A 134 20.55 -3.50 14.84
CA LEU A 134 20.26 -3.39 16.27
C LEU A 134 19.63 -4.67 16.86
N ASN A 135 19.68 -5.81 16.13
CA ASN A 135 19.16 -7.10 16.54
C ASN A 135 17.65 -7.11 16.86
N THR A 136 16.90 -6.22 16.25
CA THR A 136 15.43 -6.18 16.35
C THR A 136 14.82 -6.96 15.18
N LYS A 137 13.77 -7.76 15.46
CA LYS A 137 13.02 -8.49 14.41
C LYS A 137 12.33 -7.53 13.46
N VAL A 138 12.17 -7.95 12.21
CA VAL A 138 11.46 -7.20 11.15
C VAL A 138 10.34 -8.06 10.59
N ALA A 139 9.12 -7.50 10.58
CA ALA A 139 7.99 -8.03 9.82
C ALA A 139 7.72 -7.15 8.60
N HIS A 140 7.62 -7.78 7.42
CA HIS A 140 7.33 -7.09 6.17
C HIS A 140 5.91 -7.43 5.68
N VAL A 141 5.05 -6.42 5.64
CA VAL A 141 3.70 -6.51 5.09
C VAL A 141 3.73 -6.15 3.61
N GLU A 142 3.09 -6.96 2.77
CA GLU A 142 3.18 -6.93 1.30
C GLU A 142 4.54 -7.46 0.80
N ALA A 143 5.06 -8.45 1.50
CA ALA A 143 6.33 -9.11 1.19
C ALA A 143 6.22 -9.99 -0.06
N GLY A 144 7.35 -10.20 -0.73
CA GLY A 144 7.49 -11.17 -1.83
C GLY A 144 6.93 -10.74 -3.18
N ILE A 145 6.30 -9.58 -3.30
CA ILE A 145 5.87 -9.06 -4.60
C ILE A 145 7.07 -8.62 -5.43
N ARG A 146 7.07 -8.88 -6.74
CA ARG A 146 8.19 -8.59 -7.66
C ARG A 146 7.70 -8.12 -9.02
N SER A 147 8.32 -7.05 -9.51
CA SER A 147 8.24 -6.61 -10.91
C SER A 147 9.40 -7.16 -11.75
N TRP A 148 10.49 -7.54 -11.09
CA TRP A 148 11.77 -7.93 -11.68
C TRP A 148 12.44 -6.82 -12.51
N ASP A 149 11.96 -5.60 -12.38
CA ASP A 149 12.50 -4.41 -13.04
C ASP A 149 13.44 -3.65 -12.10
N LEU A 150 14.72 -3.91 -12.21
CA LEU A 150 15.76 -3.30 -11.37
C LEU A 150 15.99 -1.80 -11.67
N THR A 151 15.34 -1.25 -12.70
CA THR A 151 15.35 0.21 -12.92
C THR A 151 14.43 0.95 -11.96
N MET A 152 13.53 0.22 -11.28
CA MET A 152 12.63 0.76 -10.27
C MET A 152 13.29 0.74 -8.89
N PRO A 153 13.44 1.90 -8.22
CA PRO A 153 13.93 1.96 -6.84
C PRO A 153 13.13 1.07 -5.87
N GLU A 154 11.82 0.96 -6.09
CA GLU A 154 10.92 0.14 -5.29
C GLU A 154 11.25 -1.34 -5.37
N GLU A 155 11.70 -1.84 -6.54
CA GLU A 155 12.10 -3.26 -6.66
C GLU A 155 13.36 -3.55 -5.84
N ILE A 156 14.32 -2.63 -5.85
CA ILE A 156 15.52 -2.73 -5.01
C ILE A 156 15.14 -2.73 -3.54
N ASN A 157 14.23 -1.83 -3.13
CA ASN A 157 13.74 -1.75 -1.76
C ASN A 157 13.07 -3.06 -1.31
N ARG A 158 12.21 -3.66 -2.16
CA ARG A 158 11.57 -4.96 -1.89
C ARG A 158 12.60 -6.06 -1.67
N MET A 159 13.55 -6.19 -2.60
CA MET A 159 14.59 -7.23 -2.54
C MET A 159 15.43 -7.13 -1.27
N VAL A 160 15.87 -5.93 -0.90
CA VAL A 160 16.67 -5.72 0.32
C VAL A 160 15.85 -5.99 1.57
N THR A 161 14.60 -5.51 1.62
CA THR A 161 13.71 -5.71 2.77
C THR A 161 13.44 -7.21 2.98
N ASP A 162 13.07 -7.93 1.92
CA ASP A 162 12.78 -9.36 2.00
C ASP A 162 14.03 -10.20 2.32
N ALA A 163 15.23 -9.76 1.95
CA ALA A 163 16.46 -10.44 2.34
C ALA A 163 16.77 -10.32 3.84
N LEU A 164 16.16 -9.37 4.54
CA LEU A 164 16.43 -9.07 5.95
C LEU A 164 15.29 -9.42 6.89
N ALA A 165 14.04 -9.46 6.41
CA ALA A 165 12.86 -9.67 7.23
C ALA A 165 12.84 -11.07 7.87
N ASP A 166 12.28 -11.15 9.07
CA ASP A 166 12.10 -12.38 9.84
C ASP A 166 10.72 -13.00 9.62
N VAL A 167 9.70 -12.15 9.37
CA VAL A 167 8.30 -12.54 9.18
C VAL A 167 7.77 -11.87 7.91
N PHE A 168 7.15 -12.66 7.03
CA PHE A 168 6.63 -12.21 5.75
C PHE A 168 5.11 -12.34 5.70
N PHE A 169 4.42 -11.22 5.54
CA PHE A 169 2.99 -11.17 5.32
C PHE A 169 2.71 -10.93 3.84
N THR A 170 2.19 -11.94 3.17
CA THR A 170 2.07 -11.95 1.71
C THR A 170 0.62 -11.73 1.24
N THR A 171 0.50 -11.19 0.02
CA THR A 171 -0.77 -10.84 -0.62
C THR A 171 -1.26 -11.87 -1.61
N SER A 172 -0.38 -12.80 -2.04
CA SER A 172 -0.68 -13.78 -3.09
C SER A 172 0.20 -15.03 -2.99
N GLU A 173 -0.23 -16.12 -3.63
CA GLU A 173 0.57 -17.35 -3.74
C GLU A 173 1.84 -17.15 -4.58
N VAL A 174 1.81 -16.20 -5.53
CA VAL A 174 2.99 -15.82 -6.31
C VAL A 174 4.05 -15.19 -5.42
N ALA A 175 3.64 -14.31 -4.49
CA ALA A 175 4.55 -13.71 -3.51
C ALA A 175 5.19 -14.77 -2.60
N ASN A 176 4.42 -15.78 -2.15
CA ASN A 176 4.97 -16.92 -1.39
C ASN A 176 6.04 -17.64 -2.19
N THR A 177 5.76 -17.95 -3.45
CA THR A 177 6.70 -18.64 -4.35
C THR A 177 7.97 -17.84 -4.55
N ASN A 178 7.87 -16.53 -4.72
CA ASN A 178 9.03 -15.65 -4.85
C ASN A 178 9.93 -15.71 -3.60
N LEU A 179 9.35 -15.64 -2.40
CA LEU A 179 10.09 -15.72 -1.14
C LEU A 179 10.76 -17.08 -0.94
N LEU A 180 10.06 -18.18 -1.21
CA LEU A 180 10.65 -19.53 -1.16
C LEU A 180 11.84 -19.67 -2.11
N ASN A 181 11.73 -19.15 -3.33
CA ASN A 181 12.82 -19.16 -4.32
C ASN A 181 14.02 -18.29 -3.89
N LEU A 182 13.81 -17.29 -3.02
CA LEU A 182 14.85 -16.46 -2.44
C LEU A 182 15.43 -17.04 -1.14
N GLY A 183 14.94 -18.21 -0.70
CA GLY A 183 15.47 -18.94 0.46
C GLY A 183 14.78 -18.64 1.79
N ALA A 184 13.66 -17.93 1.80
CA ALA A 184 12.84 -17.80 2.99
C ALA A 184 12.26 -19.17 3.37
N LYS A 185 12.13 -19.42 4.68
CA LYS A 185 11.58 -20.67 5.18
C LYS A 185 10.04 -20.62 5.19
N PRO A 186 9.36 -21.74 4.93
CA PRO A 186 7.90 -21.79 4.90
C PRO A 186 7.22 -21.22 6.17
N GLU A 187 7.81 -21.49 7.34
CA GLU A 187 7.29 -21.02 8.64
C GLU A 187 7.38 -19.51 8.84
N GLN A 188 8.18 -18.81 8.04
CA GLN A 188 8.28 -17.34 8.06
C GLN A 188 7.24 -16.67 7.16
N ILE A 189 6.57 -17.42 6.28
CA ILE A 189 5.69 -16.89 5.23
C ILE A 189 4.22 -17.11 5.62
N HIS A 190 3.50 -16.00 5.81
CA HIS A 190 2.10 -16.01 6.17
C HIS A 190 1.27 -15.37 5.05
N TYR A 191 0.50 -16.19 4.34
CA TYR A 191 -0.44 -15.68 3.34
C TYR A 191 -1.68 -15.12 4.02
N VAL A 192 -1.75 -13.79 4.17
CA VAL A 192 -2.77 -13.08 4.94
C VAL A 192 -3.79 -12.32 4.09
N GLY A 193 -3.48 -12.03 2.84
CA GLY A 193 -4.28 -11.19 1.95
C GLY A 193 -3.68 -9.78 1.81
N ASN A 194 -4.50 -8.79 1.50
CA ASN A 194 -4.05 -7.45 1.12
C ASN A 194 -4.68 -6.36 2.02
N VAL A 195 -3.86 -5.66 2.80
CA VAL A 195 -4.30 -4.59 3.71
C VAL A 195 -4.91 -3.38 3.00
N MET A 196 -4.55 -3.13 1.72
CA MET A 196 -5.22 -2.11 0.92
C MET A 196 -6.72 -2.40 0.79
N ILE A 197 -7.07 -3.68 0.68
CA ILE A 197 -8.46 -4.11 0.55
C ILE A 197 -9.22 -4.00 1.88
N ASP A 198 -8.54 -4.19 3.00
CA ASP A 198 -9.13 -3.94 4.31
C ASP A 198 -9.55 -2.46 4.43
N THR A 199 -8.65 -1.55 4.08
CA THR A 199 -8.92 -0.11 4.07
C THR A 199 -10.03 0.26 3.09
N LEU A 200 -9.99 -0.28 1.88
CA LEU A 200 -11.03 -0.06 0.88
C LEU A 200 -12.41 -0.44 1.44
N LYS A 201 -12.56 -1.66 1.95
CA LYS A 201 -13.83 -2.18 2.46
C LYS A 201 -14.33 -1.44 3.70
N ALA A 202 -13.45 -1.10 4.63
CA ALA A 202 -13.79 -0.34 5.83
C ALA A 202 -14.33 1.06 5.51
N ASN A 203 -13.95 1.62 4.36
CA ASN A 203 -14.36 2.95 3.95
C ASN A 203 -15.43 3.00 2.84
N TYR A 204 -15.96 1.85 2.38
CA TYR A 204 -16.98 1.80 1.32
C TYR A 204 -18.20 2.69 1.60
N SER A 205 -18.70 2.71 2.84
CA SER A 205 -19.85 3.52 3.24
C SER A 205 -19.54 4.99 3.44
N LYS A 206 -18.25 5.35 3.52
CA LYS A 206 -17.76 6.71 3.71
C LYS A 206 -17.38 7.40 2.39
N PHE A 207 -17.42 6.69 1.26
CA PHE A 207 -17.07 7.28 -0.04
C PHE A 207 -17.94 8.50 -0.31
N ARG A 208 -17.30 9.60 -0.67
CA ARG A 208 -17.91 10.91 -0.81
C ARG A 208 -17.85 11.38 -2.26
N LYS A 209 -19.00 11.76 -2.80
CA LYS A 209 -19.11 12.36 -4.12
C LYS A 209 -18.33 13.68 -4.18
N PRO A 210 -17.38 13.86 -5.12
CA PRO A 210 -16.69 15.14 -5.27
C PRO A 210 -17.63 16.26 -5.71
N ASP A 211 -17.38 17.49 -5.26
CA ASP A 211 -18.23 18.65 -5.54
C ASP A 211 -18.44 18.93 -7.04
N PHE A 212 -17.42 18.67 -7.85
CA PHE A 212 -17.50 18.85 -9.31
C PHE A 212 -18.34 17.81 -10.03
N TYR A 213 -18.69 16.70 -9.39
CA TYR A 213 -19.41 15.58 -10.04
C TYR A 213 -20.72 16.04 -10.67
N ASP A 214 -21.52 16.81 -9.96
CA ASP A 214 -22.81 17.33 -10.44
C ASP A 214 -22.63 18.48 -11.43
N SER A 215 -21.65 19.34 -11.23
CA SER A 215 -21.36 20.47 -12.15
C SER A 215 -20.90 19.99 -13.52
N LEU A 216 -20.15 18.89 -13.58
CA LEU A 216 -19.74 18.22 -14.83
C LEU A 216 -20.80 17.26 -15.38
N LYS A 217 -21.95 17.13 -14.68
CA LYS A 217 -23.08 16.25 -15.08
C LYS A 217 -22.63 14.78 -15.30
N LEU A 218 -21.70 14.31 -14.48
CA LEU A 218 -21.22 12.94 -14.55
C LEU A 218 -22.34 11.97 -14.21
N GLN A 219 -22.37 10.83 -14.93
CA GLN A 219 -23.32 9.75 -14.69
C GLN A 219 -22.56 8.44 -14.46
N GLU A 220 -23.12 7.58 -13.66
CA GLU A 220 -22.54 6.27 -13.36
C GLU A 220 -22.30 5.48 -14.66
N GLN A 221 -21.12 4.86 -14.76
CA GLN A 221 -20.65 4.10 -15.92
C GLN A 221 -20.54 4.91 -17.23
N GLN A 222 -20.56 6.26 -17.16
CA GLN A 222 -20.49 7.15 -18.30
C GLN A 222 -19.30 8.13 -18.23
N TYR A 223 -18.20 7.76 -17.58
CA TYR A 223 -16.95 8.50 -17.58
C TYR A 223 -15.77 7.58 -17.31
N ILE A 224 -14.58 8.04 -17.65
CA ILE A 224 -13.30 7.36 -17.42
C ILE A 224 -12.54 8.12 -16.34
N VAL A 225 -11.88 7.41 -15.44
CA VAL A 225 -10.88 7.99 -14.52
C VAL A 225 -9.49 7.75 -15.10
N LEU A 226 -8.69 8.80 -15.20
CA LEU A 226 -7.31 8.75 -15.69
C LEU A 226 -6.35 9.13 -14.57
N THR A 227 -5.26 8.38 -14.39
CA THR A 227 -4.13 8.78 -13.55
C THR A 227 -2.81 8.43 -14.22
N LEU A 228 -1.90 9.41 -14.32
CA LEU A 228 -0.55 9.24 -14.87
C LEU A 228 0.44 9.98 -13.98
N HIS A 229 1.49 9.30 -13.56
CA HIS A 229 2.51 9.87 -12.68
C HIS A 229 3.90 9.24 -12.84
N ARG A 230 4.02 8.10 -13.54
CA ARG A 230 5.31 7.44 -13.74
C ARG A 230 6.17 8.16 -14.78
N PRO A 231 7.47 8.32 -14.52
CA PRO A 231 8.41 8.95 -15.46
C PRO A 231 8.30 8.39 -16.88
N ALA A 232 8.20 7.07 -17.02
CA ALA A 232 8.06 6.38 -18.31
C ALA A 232 6.86 6.82 -19.16
N ASN A 233 5.84 7.43 -18.56
CA ASN A 233 4.62 7.90 -19.23
C ASN A 233 4.52 9.42 -19.31
N VAL A 234 5.20 10.19 -18.43
CA VAL A 234 5.01 11.65 -18.32
C VAL A 234 6.25 12.47 -18.64
N ASP A 235 7.46 11.89 -18.59
CA ASP A 235 8.70 12.65 -18.78
C ASP A 235 9.10 12.79 -20.28
N GLU A 236 8.52 11.95 -21.16
CA GLU A 236 8.78 12.02 -22.62
C GLU A 236 7.59 12.71 -23.33
N ALA A 237 7.78 13.96 -23.73
CA ALA A 237 6.74 14.84 -24.25
C ALA A 237 5.99 14.27 -25.47
N GLU A 238 6.69 13.68 -26.45
CA GLU A 238 6.10 13.10 -27.64
C GLU A 238 5.21 11.90 -27.27
N LYS A 239 5.72 11.00 -26.43
CA LYS A 239 5.00 9.82 -25.96
C LYS A 239 3.77 10.19 -25.16
N LEU A 240 3.87 11.15 -24.24
CA LEU A 240 2.74 11.65 -23.46
C LEU A 240 1.66 12.24 -24.38
N THR A 241 2.06 13.07 -25.36
CA THR A 241 1.13 13.65 -26.34
C THR A 241 0.42 12.57 -27.14
N MET A 242 1.13 11.57 -27.64
CA MET A 242 0.55 10.43 -28.35
C MET A 242 -0.39 9.61 -27.46
N THR A 243 0.00 9.35 -26.23
CA THR A 243 -0.82 8.62 -25.24
C THR A 243 -2.14 9.35 -25.00
N MET A 244 -2.08 10.65 -24.74
CA MET A 244 -3.28 11.47 -24.51
C MET A 244 -4.16 11.55 -25.76
N HIS A 245 -3.57 11.67 -26.96
CA HIS A 245 -4.28 11.65 -28.23
C HIS A 245 -5.03 10.32 -28.41
N GLU A 246 -4.38 9.18 -28.18
CA GLU A 246 -5.03 7.87 -28.30
C GLU A 246 -6.15 7.70 -27.28
N ILE A 247 -5.95 8.12 -26.03
CA ILE A 247 -7.00 8.04 -25.00
C ILE A 247 -8.19 8.93 -25.41
N THR A 248 -7.96 10.21 -25.66
CA THR A 248 -9.05 11.18 -25.90
C THR A 248 -9.86 10.88 -27.17
N ASN A 249 -9.25 10.35 -28.21
CA ASN A 249 -9.95 10.04 -29.45
C ASN A 249 -10.73 8.72 -29.41
N ASN A 250 -10.44 7.82 -28.48
CA ASN A 250 -11.03 6.47 -28.47
C ASN A 250 -11.95 6.20 -27.26
N VAL A 251 -12.25 7.18 -26.41
CA VAL A 251 -13.22 7.04 -25.30
C VAL A 251 -14.66 7.32 -25.70
N HIS A 252 -14.97 7.40 -26.99
CA HIS A 252 -16.31 7.61 -27.55
C HIS A 252 -17.02 8.86 -27.02
N GLY A 253 -16.26 9.92 -26.73
CA GLY A 253 -16.77 11.19 -26.21
C GLY A 253 -17.16 11.17 -24.72
N LEU A 254 -16.88 10.10 -23.99
CA LEU A 254 -17.10 10.07 -22.55
C LEU A 254 -16.17 11.06 -21.82
N PRO A 255 -16.65 11.72 -20.76
CA PRO A 255 -15.80 12.53 -19.89
C PRO A 255 -14.61 11.71 -19.36
N ILE A 256 -13.43 12.31 -19.42
CA ILE A 256 -12.22 11.80 -18.77
C ILE A 256 -11.94 12.70 -17.57
N ILE A 257 -11.98 12.13 -16.38
CA ILE A 257 -11.66 12.84 -15.13
C ILE A 257 -10.23 12.52 -14.77
N PHE A 258 -9.39 13.54 -14.75
CA PHE A 258 -7.97 13.41 -14.46
C PHE A 258 -7.59 14.21 -13.21
N PRO A 259 -7.62 13.61 -12.02
CA PRO A 259 -7.01 14.20 -10.84
C PRO A 259 -5.48 14.24 -11.02
N ILE A 260 -4.94 15.43 -11.29
CA ILE A 260 -3.55 15.58 -11.72
C ILE A 260 -2.66 16.13 -10.59
N HIS A 261 -1.48 15.58 -10.43
CA HIS A 261 -0.49 16.15 -9.51
C HIS A 261 0.09 17.45 -10.10
N PRO A 262 0.38 18.49 -9.29
CA PRO A 262 0.88 19.78 -9.77
C PRO A 262 2.11 19.70 -10.68
N ARG A 263 3.01 18.74 -10.45
CA ARG A 263 4.17 18.49 -11.34
C ARG A 263 3.73 18.09 -12.73
N THR A 264 2.80 17.16 -12.85
CA THR A 264 2.29 16.68 -14.14
C THR A 264 1.43 17.73 -14.83
N ALA A 265 0.67 18.55 -14.07
CA ALA A 265 -0.11 19.65 -14.62
C ALA A 265 0.75 20.65 -15.40
N LYS A 266 1.93 21.00 -14.89
CA LYS A 266 2.87 21.89 -15.59
C LYS A 266 3.31 21.33 -16.94
N VAL A 267 3.58 20.02 -17.01
CA VAL A 267 3.95 19.37 -18.28
C VAL A 267 2.80 19.43 -19.28
N PHE A 268 1.56 19.22 -18.81
CA PHE A 268 0.36 19.33 -19.67
C PHE A 268 0.17 20.75 -20.22
N ASP A 269 0.36 21.77 -19.38
CA ASP A 269 0.27 23.18 -19.77
C ASP A 269 1.37 23.54 -20.78
N GLU A 270 2.61 23.11 -20.55
CA GLU A 270 3.75 23.35 -21.45
C GLU A 270 3.57 22.69 -22.82
N LEU A 271 2.94 21.53 -22.86
CA LEU A 271 2.68 20.77 -24.09
C LEU A 271 1.36 21.19 -24.77
N GLY A 272 0.54 22.03 -24.15
CA GLY A 272 -0.77 22.45 -24.67
C GLY A 272 -1.77 21.28 -24.82
N ILE A 273 -1.66 20.22 -24.02
CA ILE A 273 -2.53 19.05 -24.10
C ILE A 273 -3.91 19.40 -23.60
N SER A 274 -4.89 19.40 -24.49
CA SER A 274 -6.29 19.66 -24.17
C SER A 274 -7.23 18.86 -25.09
N ALA A 275 -8.42 18.52 -24.58
CA ALA A 275 -9.49 17.90 -25.36
C ALA A 275 -10.86 18.30 -24.77
N PRO A 276 -11.94 18.40 -25.58
CA PRO A 276 -13.24 18.90 -25.14
C PRO A 276 -13.87 18.14 -23.96
N HIS A 277 -13.54 16.88 -23.78
CA HIS A 277 -14.07 15.99 -22.73
C HIS A 277 -13.01 15.56 -21.70
N LEU A 278 -11.82 16.17 -21.72
CA LEU A 278 -10.78 15.99 -20.71
C LEU A 278 -10.94 17.05 -19.62
N TYR A 279 -11.27 16.62 -18.41
CA TYR A 279 -11.44 17.46 -17.25
C TYR A 279 -10.30 17.22 -16.27
N ILE A 280 -9.38 18.17 -16.23
CA ILE A 280 -8.28 18.20 -15.25
C ILE A 280 -8.85 18.77 -13.97
N VAL A 281 -8.68 18.04 -12.86
CA VAL A 281 -9.16 18.42 -11.53
C VAL A 281 -8.01 18.35 -10.52
N ASP A 282 -8.17 19.06 -9.39
CA ASP A 282 -7.21 19.00 -8.30
C ASP A 282 -7.08 17.56 -7.74
N PRO A 283 -5.94 17.23 -7.12
CA PRO A 283 -5.78 15.97 -6.41
C PRO A 283 -6.87 15.76 -5.37
N LEU A 284 -7.46 14.58 -5.34
CA LEU A 284 -8.55 14.22 -4.45
C LEU A 284 -8.05 13.48 -3.20
N GLY A 285 -8.82 13.57 -2.12
CA GLY A 285 -8.70 12.68 -0.96
C GLY A 285 -9.06 11.24 -1.32
N TYR A 286 -8.74 10.33 -0.40
CA TYR A 286 -8.95 8.89 -0.60
C TYR A 286 -10.43 8.56 -0.84
N LEU A 287 -11.32 9.16 -0.06
CA LEU A 287 -12.76 8.86 -0.11
C LEU A 287 -13.42 9.38 -1.39
N GLU A 288 -13.03 10.57 -1.87
CA GLU A 288 -13.56 11.15 -3.11
C GLU A 288 -13.01 10.45 -4.35
N PHE A 289 -11.71 10.12 -4.35
CA PHE A 289 -11.09 9.38 -5.44
C PHE A 289 -11.75 8.02 -5.63
N ASN A 290 -11.93 7.26 -4.54
CA ASN A 290 -12.55 5.95 -4.59
C ASN A 290 -14.05 6.01 -4.92
N TYR A 291 -14.75 7.11 -4.61
CA TYR A 291 -16.09 7.34 -5.14
C TYR A 291 -16.09 7.40 -6.67
N LEU A 292 -15.18 8.17 -7.26
CA LEU A 292 -15.06 8.25 -8.72
C LEU A 292 -14.73 6.89 -9.34
N VAL A 293 -13.75 6.18 -8.80
CA VAL A 293 -13.35 4.85 -9.30
C VAL A 293 -14.51 3.88 -9.25
N ARG A 294 -15.26 3.85 -8.16
CA ARG A 294 -16.39 2.93 -8.00
C ARG A 294 -17.50 3.12 -9.04
N HIS A 295 -17.72 4.35 -9.49
CA HIS A 295 -18.83 4.71 -10.38
C HIS A 295 -18.40 4.97 -11.83
N CYS A 296 -17.11 4.87 -12.17
CA CYS A 296 -16.63 5.06 -13.54
C CYS A 296 -16.90 3.82 -14.41
N LYS A 297 -16.80 4.01 -15.72
CA LYS A 297 -16.82 2.91 -16.69
C LYS A 297 -15.54 2.10 -16.67
N ALA A 298 -14.41 2.77 -16.55
CA ALA A 298 -13.09 2.15 -16.47
C ALA A 298 -12.08 3.13 -15.87
N VAL A 299 -10.97 2.59 -15.41
CA VAL A 299 -9.78 3.35 -15.00
C VAL A 299 -8.66 3.12 -16.00
N ILE A 300 -7.98 4.20 -16.41
CA ILE A 300 -6.72 4.15 -17.15
C ILE A 300 -5.64 4.67 -16.21
N THR A 301 -4.61 3.86 -15.92
CA THR A 301 -3.64 4.20 -14.87
C THR A 301 -2.26 3.62 -15.12
N ASP A 302 -1.25 4.21 -14.49
CA ASP A 302 0.08 3.61 -14.32
C ASP A 302 0.41 3.27 -12.85
N SER A 303 -0.58 3.40 -11.95
CA SER A 303 -0.46 3.11 -10.52
C SER A 303 -0.71 1.64 -10.21
N GLY A 304 0.19 1.01 -9.42
CA GLY A 304 0.01 -0.35 -8.95
C GLY A 304 -1.15 -0.51 -7.94
N GLY A 305 -1.28 0.42 -6.98
CA GLY A 305 -2.31 0.33 -5.92
C GLY A 305 -3.75 0.43 -6.46
N ILE A 306 -3.99 1.27 -7.46
CA ILE A 306 -5.31 1.43 -8.08
C ILE A 306 -5.79 0.12 -8.73
N THR A 307 -4.88 -0.69 -9.28
CA THR A 307 -5.23 -1.99 -9.89
C THR A 307 -5.78 -2.99 -8.88
N GLU A 308 -5.37 -2.89 -7.62
CA GLU A 308 -5.87 -3.73 -6.52
C GLU A 308 -7.30 -3.32 -6.14
N GLU A 309 -7.54 -2.03 -5.98
CA GLU A 309 -8.85 -1.48 -5.64
C GLU A 309 -9.88 -1.73 -6.75
N THR A 310 -9.53 -1.46 -8.01
CA THR A 310 -10.40 -1.73 -9.17
C THR A 310 -10.73 -3.21 -9.32
N THR A 311 -9.79 -4.11 -9.02
CA THR A 311 -10.03 -5.55 -9.01
C THR A 311 -11.15 -5.93 -8.05
N VAL A 312 -11.13 -5.43 -6.82
CA VAL A 312 -12.16 -5.74 -5.81
C VAL A 312 -13.49 -5.04 -6.10
N MET A 313 -13.45 -3.85 -6.68
CA MET A 313 -14.65 -3.13 -7.11
C MET A 313 -15.28 -3.70 -8.39
N GLY A 314 -14.57 -4.58 -9.12
CA GLY A 314 -15.04 -5.12 -10.39
C GLY A 314 -14.99 -4.11 -11.55
N ILE A 315 -14.18 -3.05 -11.43
CA ILE A 315 -14.06 -1.99 -12.43
C ILE A 315 -12.97 -2.35 -13.45
N PRO A 316 -13.24 -2.28 -14.76
CA PRO A 316 -12.22 -2.42 -15.79
C PRO A 316 -11.04 -1.49 -15.57
N CYS A 317 -9.82 -2.03 -15.65
CA CYS A 317 -8.60 -1.25 -15.42
C CYS A 317 -7.60 -1.50 -16.56
N LEU A 318 -7.20 -0.43 -17.24
CA LEU A 318 -6.18 -0.41 -18.28
C LEU A 318 -4.88 0.12 -17.68
N THR A 319 -3.89 -0.74 -17.52
CA THR A 319 -2.62 -0.35 -16.90
C THR A 319 -1.57 -0.07 -17.97
N LEU A 320 -1.12 1.19 -18.04
CA LEU A 320 -0.10 1.67 -18.99
C LEU A 320 1.31 1.37 -18.46
N ARG A 321 1.61 0.07 -18.35
CA ARG A 321 2.89 -0.47 -17.89
C ARG A 321 3.22 -1.76 -18.62
N ASP A 322 4.52 -2.05 -18.77
CA ASP A 322 5.02 -3.27 -19.40
C ASP A 322 5.12 -4.45 -18.42
N ASN A 323 5.12 -4.16 -17.11
CA ASN A 323 5.19 -5.15 -16.04
C ASN A 323 4.26 -4.79 -14.86
N THR A 324 4.05 -5.74 -13.97
CA THR A 324 3.33 -5.54 -12.71
C THR A 324 3.92 -6.42 -11.61
N GLU A 325 4.01 -5.87 -10.42
CA GLU A 325 4.33 -6.62 -9.21
C GLU A 325 3.10 -7.35 -8.61
N ARG A 326 1.92 -7.17 -9.22
CA ARG A 326 0.63 -7.74 -8.77
C ARG A 326 -0.06 -8.52 -9.90
N PRO A 327 0.53 -9.64 -10.32
CA PRO A 327 0.01 -10.43 -11.45
C PRO A 327 -1.41 -10.95 -11.22
N GLU A 328 -1.83 -11.15 -9.97
CA GLU A 328 -3.18 -11.58 -9.60
C GLU A 328 -4.26 -10.57 -10.03
N THR A 329 -3.96 -9.28 -10.12
CA THR A 329 -4.90 -8.28 -10.64
C THR A 329 -5.19 -8.50 -12.12
N CYS A 330 -4.20 -9.06 -12.86
CA CYS A 330 -4.32 -9.37 -14.29
C CYS A 330 -4.87 -10.78 -14.52
N THR A 331 -4.45 -11.78 -13.77
CA THR A 331 -4.82 -13.18 -14.00
C THR A 331 -6.19 -13.53 -13.42
N ILE A 332 -6.54 -12.92 -12.30
CA ILE A 332 -7.82 -13.13 -11.59
C ILE A 332 -8.72 -11.90 -11.71
N GLY A 333 -8.17 -10.72 -11.51
CA GLY A 333 -8.90 -9.46 -11.46
C GLY A 333 -9.32 -8.89 -12.81
N THR A 334 -9.74 -7.63 -12.80
CA THR A 334 -10.25 -6.88 -13.96
C THR A 334 -9.17 -6.13 -14.72
N ASN A 335 -7.92 -6.12 -14.22
CA ASN A 335 -6.82 -5.36 -14.78
C ASN A 335 -6.22 -6.02 -16.03
N GLU A 336 -5.87 -5.22 -17.03
CA GLU A 336 -5.05 -5.65 -18.17
C GLU A 336 -3.84 -4.73 -18.33
N LEU A 337 -2.66 -5.33 -18.50
CA LEU A 337 -1.44 -4.61 -18.87
C LEU A 337 -1.51 -4.29 -20.35
N ILE A 338 -1.57 -2.98 -20.67
CA ILE A 338 -1.65 -2.49 -22.04
C ILE A 338 -0.26 -2.17 -22.59
N GLY A 339 0.73 -2.08 -21.70
CA GLY A 339 2.07 -1.63 -22.05
C GLY A 339 2.20 -0.12 -22.08
N THR A 340 3.39 0.34 -22.43
CA THR A 340 3.70 1.77 -22.53
C THR A 340 3.68 2.29 -23.97
N ASN A 341 3.34 1.45 -24.95
CA ASN A 341 3.17 1.83 -26.35
C ASN A 341 1.78 2.46 -26.57
N PRO A 342 1.68 3.74 -26.99
CA PRO A 342 0.38 4.40 -27.20
C PRO A 342 -0.54 3.68 -28.20
N LYS A 343 0.01 2.96 -29.17
CA LYS A 343 -0.76 2.22 -30.18
C LYS A 343 -1.61 1.08 -29.62
N GLU A 344 -1.29 0.57 -28.44
CA GLU A 344 -2.04 -0.51 -27.77
C GLU A 344 -3.29 0.02 -27.03
N ILE A 345 -3.41 1.34 -26.85
CA ILE A 345 -4.52 1.97 -26.13
C ILE A 345 -5.83 1.80 -26.90
N LYS A 346 -5.83 2.10 -28.20
CA LYS A 346 -7.04 1.98 -29.02
C LYS A 346 -7.60 0.54 -29.04
N PRO A 347 -6.83 -0.52 -29.32
CA PRO A 347 -7.34 -1.89 -29.26
C PRO A 347 -7.96 -2.25 -27.89
N ALA A 348 -7.34 -1.79 -26.78
CA ALA A 348 -7.86 -2.03 -25.44
C ALA A 348 -9.18 -1.29 -25.20
N LEU A 349 -9.30 -0.04 -25.62
CA LEU A 349 -10.56 0.72 -25.54
C LEU A 349 -11.64 0.12 -26.43
N ASP A 350 -11.32 -0.32 -27.65
CA ASP A 350 -12.27 -1.02 -28.53
C ASP A 350 -12.81 -2.29 -27.85
N LYS A 351 -11.95 -3.06 -27.18
CA LYS A 351 -12.33 -4.23 -26.38
C LYS A 351 -13.25 -3.86 -25.22
N LEU A 352 -12.96 -2.77 -24.50
CA LEU A 352 -13.79 -2.25 -23.42
C LEU A 352 -15.17 -1.86 -23.90
N PHE A 353 -15.25 -1.05 -24.97
CA PHE A 353 -16.51 -0.50 -25.47
C PHE A 353 -17.37 -1.53 -26.22
N SER A 354 -16.78 -2.58 -26.78
CA SER A 354 -17.53 -3.70 -27.37
C SER A 354 -18.13 -4.66 -26.33
N GLY A 355 -17.87 -4.43 -25.01
CA GLY A 355 -18.36 -5.29 -23.94
C GLY A 355 -17.56 -6.60 -23.75
N ASN A 356 -16.43 -6.73 -24.42
CA ASN A 356 -15.56 -7.91 -24.38
C ASN A 356 -14.49 -7.85 -23.28
N TRP A 357 -14.57 -6.85 -22.38
CA TRP A 357 -13.66 -6.80 -21.23
C TRP A 357 -13.91 -7.96 -20.28
N LYS A 358 -12.85 -8.51 -19.70
CA LYS A 358 -12.97 -9.61 -18.75
C LYS A 358 -13.74 -9.19 -17.51
N LYS A 359 -14.58 -10.09 -16.97
CA LYS A 359 -15.34 -9.82 -15.76
C LYS A 359 -14.46 -9.81 -14.49
N GLY A 360 -13.37 -10.55 -14.53
CA GLY A 360 -12.49 -10.72 -13.38
C GLY A 360 -13.14 -11.43 -12.19
N GLY A 361 -12.36 -11.57 -11.13
CA GLY A 361 -12.76 -12.10 -9.84
C GLY A 361 -11.93 -11.44 -8.74
N ILE A 362 -12.14 -11.85 -7.50
CA ILE A 362 -11.40 -11.34 -6.34
C ILE A 362 -10.35 -12.38 -5.95
N PRO A 363 -9.06 -12.03 -5.85
CA PRO A 363 -8.02 -12.92 -5.36
C PRO A 363 -8.33 -13.47 -3.96
N LYS A 364 -7.83 -14.67 -3.67
CA LYS A 364 -8.03 -15.33 -2.39
C LYS A 364 -7.53 -14.45 -1.24
N LEU A 365 -8.26 -14.42 -0.13
CA LEU A 365 -8.01 -13.63 1.06
C LEU A 365 -8.02 -12.09 0.88
N TRP A 366 -8.46 -11.59 -0.28
CA TRP A 366 -8.74 -10.15 -0.47
C TRP A 366 -10.16 -9.82 0.04
N ASP A 367 -10.42 -10.18 1.27
CA ASP A 367 -11.75 -10.20 1.89
C ASP A 367 -11.99 -9.09 2.92
N GLY A 368 -10.94 -8.30 3.27
CA GLY A 368 -11.02 -7.22 4.24
C GLY A 368 -10.71 -7.65 5.69
N HIS A 369 -10.06 -8.80 5.88
CA HIS A 369 -9.66 -9.34 7.17
C HIS A 369 -8.16 -9.61 7.28
N THR A 370 -7.35 -8.97 6.45
CA THR A 370 -5.89 -9.16 6.39
C THR A 370 -5.23 -8.72 7.68
N ALA A 371 -5.58 -7.55 8.18
CA ALA A 371 -5.01 -7.01 9.41
C ALA A 371 -5.30 -7.89 10.63
N GLU A 372 -6.50 -8.45 10.73
CA GLU A 372 -6.85 -9.39 11.80
C GLU A 372 -5.96 -10.65 11.75
N ARG A 373 -5.67 -11.18 10.55
CA ARG A 373 -4.75 -12.32 10.37
C ARG A 373 -3.32 -11.96 10.75
N ILE A 374 -2.83 -10.76 10.36
CA ILE A 374 -1.51 -10.26 10.76
C ILE A 374 -1.39 -10.24 12.29
N ILE A 375 -2.36 -9.65 12.98
CA ILE A 375 -2.33 -9.54 14.45
C ILE A 375 -2.42 -10.92 15.12
N THR A 376 -3.19 -11.84 14.56
CA THR A 376 -3.24 -13.23 15.06
C THR A 376 -1.86 -13.87 15.03
N VAL A 377 -1.17 -13.82 13.88
CA VAL A 377 0.20 -14.37 13.74
C VAL A 377 1.17 -13.71 14.73
N LEU A 378 1.12 -12.38 14.87
CA LEU A 378 2.01 -11.66 15.78
C LEU A 378 1.77 -12.02 17.25
N LEU A 379 0.52 -12.28 17.65
CA LEU A 379 0.19 -12.72 19.00
C LEU A 379 0.58 -14.18 19.26
N ASP A 380 0.50 -15.05 18.25
CA ASP A 380 0.91 -16.44 18.36
C ASP A 380 2.43 -16.58 18.50
N GLU A 381 3.23 -15.78 17.77
CA GLU A 381 4.69 -15.73 17.96
C GLU A 381 5.11 -15.31 19.39
N THR A 382 4.32 -14.50 20.09
CA THR A 382 4.60 -14.12 21.47
C THR A 382 4.35 -15.25 22.46
N SER A 383 3.47 -16.18 22.17
CA SER A 383 3.17 -17.33 23.03
C SER A 383 4.30 -18.38 23.05
N GLU A 384 5.13 -18.40 21.99
CA GLU A 384 6.31 -19.29 21.93
C GLU A 384 7.55 -18.72 22.66
N LEU A 385 7.53 -17.41 22.98
CA LEU A 385 8.62 -16.71 23.68
C LEU A 385 8.38 -16.58 25.21
N ALA A 386 7.19 -16.96 25.71
CA ALA A 386 6.78 -16.92 27.11
C ALA A 386 6.90 -18.30 27.79
#